data_44e05867676865f64835f65e6f987c16
#
_entry.id   44e05867676865f64835f65e6f987c16
#
_cell.length_a   1.000
_cell.length_b   1.000
_cell.length_c   1.000
_cell.angle_alpha   90.00
_cell.angle_beta   90.00
_cell.angle_gamma   90.00
#
_symmetry.space_group_name_H-M   'P 1'
#
loop_
_entity.id
_entity.type
_entity.pdbx_description
1 polymer ?
#
loop_
_entity_poly.entity_id
_entity_poly.type
_entity_poly.pdbx_seq_one_letter_code
_entity_poly.pdbx_strand_id
1 'polypeptide(L)'
;MPKLNVCLINDSFPPEIDGVANAVTNYAQIITQKFGNAVVVTPDNPEADDSVYPFPVVRYPSVDMTKLVGYRAGLPFSAAVQKALEAGNFDIIHSHCPITSTMLARSLRDRINVPVVMTYHTKFDIDIANAIRGKLLQEEAKALLAANISACDEVWTVSRGAGENLRAIGYEGDYIVMPNGVDFPQGRVDDALIAQVTDGYDLPEDVPVFLFVGRMMWYKGIRIILEGLAKLRESGQDFRMVFVGGGNDKDEIVALTEKLELSDRVFFSPPIHDRNLI
;
A
#
# COMPACT_ATOMS: atom_id res chain seq x y z
N MET A 1 26.99 14.95 1.70
CA MET A 1 26.43 14.10 2.77
C MET A 1 27.05 12.71 2.64
N PRO A 2 27.32 11.96 3.72
CA PRO A 2 27.70 10.57 3.60
C PRO A 2 26.59 9.82 2.84
N LYS A 3 26.98 8.86 2.00
CA LYS A 3 26.01 8.01 1.29
C LYS A 3 25.37 7.07 2.30
N LEU A 4 24.05 7.10 2.40
CA LEU A 4 23.28 6.18 3.23
C LEU A 4 23.16 4.81 2.55
N ASN A 5 23.14 3.75 3.34
CA ASN A 5 22.88 2.39 2.89
C ASN A 5 21.65 1.85 3.65
N VAL A 6 20.49 1.81 3.00
CA VAL A 6 19.19 1.59 3.64
C VAL A 6 18.64 0.23 3.27
N CYS A 7 18.22 -0.54 4.27
CA CYS A 7 17.47 -1.78 4.11
C CYS A 7 15.97 -1.48 4.28
N LEU A 8 15.19 -1.58 3.22
CA LEU A 8 13.74 -1.40 3.22
C LEU A 8 13.07 -2.77 3.23
N ILE A 9 12.26 -3.07 4.26
CA ILE A 9 11.61 -4.38 4.39
C ILE A 9 10.09 -4.20 4.35
N ASN A 10 9.41 -4.96 3.49
CA ASN A 10 7.94 -4.95 3.40
C ASN A 10 7.39 -6.36 3.12
N ASP A 11 6.17 -6.64 3.59
CA ASP A 11 5.50 -7.93 3.41
C ASP A 11 4.84 -8.08 2.03
N SER A 12 4.77 -7.01 1.24
CA SER A 12 4.31 -7.00 -0.15
C SER A 12 5.24 -6.17 -1.03
N PHE A 13 5.42 -6.60 -2.28
CA PHE A 13 6.17 -5.87 -3.30
C PHE A 13 5.71 -6.33 -4.69
N PRO A 14 5.86 -5.52 -5.75
CA PRO A 14 5.42 -5.96 -7.07
C PRO A 14 5.88 -7.39 -7.43
N PRO A 15 5.03 -8.17 -8.12
CA PRO A 15 3.83 -7.75 -8.87
C PRO A 15 2.56 -7.50 -8.04
N GLU A 16 2.60 -7.68 -6.73
CA GLU A 16 1.47 -7.33 -5.86
C GLU A 16 1.24 -5.81 -5.86
N ILE A 17 0.01 -5.38 -6.20
CA ILE A 17 -0.34 -3.96 -6.33
C ILE A 17 -1.02 -3.50 -5.05
N ASP A 18 -0.29 -2.78 -4.21
CA ASP A 18 -0.85 -2.07 -3.07
C ASP A 18 -0.12 -0.74 -2.79
N GLY A 19 -0.73 0.10 -1.95
CA GLY A 19 -0.20 1.43 -1.65
C GLY A 19 1.12 1.40 -0.87
N VAL A 20 1.36 0.36 -0.07
CA VAL A 20 2.59 0.20 0.71
C VAL A 20 3.74 -0.23 -0.19
N ALA A 21 3.51 -1.20 -1.09
CA ALA A 21 4.47 -1.61 -2.10
C ALA A 21 4.93 -0.42 -2.96
N ASN A 22 3.98 0.43 -3.39
CA ASN A 22 4.30 1.67 -4.12
C ASN A 22 5.13 2.65 -3.28
N ALA A 23 4.79 2.84 -2.00
CA ALA A 23 5.56 3.70 -1.11
C ALA A 23 7.00 3.20 -0.95
N VAL A 24 7.21 1.89 -0.73
CA VAL A 24 8.53 1.28 -0.62
C VAL A 24 9.34 1.43 -1.90
N THR A 25 8.71 1.22 -3.07
CA THR A 25 9.34 1.45 -4.37
C THR A 25 9.82 2.89 -4.51
N ASN A 26 8.98 3.88 -4.15
CA ASN A 26 9.34 5.30 -4.20
C ASN A 26 10.48 5.62 -3.22
N TYR A 27 10.45 5.11 -1.99
CA TYR A 27 11.55 5.26 -1.04
C TYR A 27 12.86 4.70 -1.63
N ALA A 28 12.85 3.48 -2.16
CA ALA A 28 14.03 2.84 -2.72
C ALA A 28 14.60 3.63 -3.91
N GLN A 29 13.74 4.10 -4.82
CA GLN A 29 14.15 4.90 -5.97
C GLN A 29 14.78 6.23 -5.55
N ILE A 30 14.12 6.98 -4.66
CA ILE A 30 14.60 8.29 -4.21
C ILE A 30 15.90 8.16 -3.43
N ILE A 31 16.02 7.17 -2.55
CA ILE A 31 17.26 6.92 -1.79
C ILE A 31 18.40 6.58 -2.74
N THR A 32 18.17 5.68 -3.71
CA THR A 32 19.19 5.28 -4.68
C THR A 32 19.61 6.45 -5.57
N GLN A 33 18.69 7.30 -5.98
CA GLN A 33 18.99 8.44 -6.85
C GLN A 33 19.68 9.60 -6.14
N LYS A 34 19.34 9.86 -4.87
CA LYS A 34 19.70 11.13 -4.21
C LYS A 34 20.54 10.98 -2.96
N PHE A 35 20.46 9.86 -2.23
CA PHE A 35 21.01 9.76 -0.88
C PHE A 35 22.04 8.65 -0.68
N GLY A 36 22.04 7.61 -1.52
CA GLY A 36 23.00 6.52 -1.38
C GLY A 36 22.54 5.23 -2.04
N ASN A 37 22.40 4.16 -1.27
CA ASN A 37 21.93 2.87 -1.77
C ASN A 37 20.69 2.43 -0.99
N ALA A 38 19.78 1.74 -1.67
CA ALA A 38 18.67 1.05 -1.05
C ALA A 38 18.68 -0.42 -1.47
N VAL A 39 18.29 -1.30 -0.54
CA VAL A 39 17.98 -2.70 -0.82
C VAL A 39 16.57 -2.95 -0.33
N VAL A 40 15.72 -3.48 -1.20
CA VAL A 40 14.36 -3.89 -0.81
C VAL A 40 14.38 -5.37 -0.44
N VAL A 41 13.75 -5.71 0.69
CA VAL A 41 13.64 -7.07 1.20
C VAL A 41 12.17 -7.43 1.34
N THR A 42 11.73 -8.51 0.68
CA THR A 42 10.31 -8.84 0.55
C THR A 42 10.08 -10.34 0.41
N PRO A 43 8.87 -10.87 0.65
CA PRO A 43 8.54 -12.24 0.36
C PRO A 43 8.77 -12.62 -1.11
N ASP A 44 9.14 -13.87 -1.34
CA ASP A 44 9.28 -14.40 -2.69
C ASP A 44 7.93 -14.48 -3.41
N ASN A 45 7.95 -14.11 -4.70
CA ASN A 45 6.79 -14.23 -5.59
C ASN A 45 7.29 -14.77 -6.94
N PRO A 46 6.81 -15.95 -7.40
CA PRO A 46 7.26 -16.57 -8.65
C PRO A 46 7.02 -15.73 -9.91
N GLU A 47 6.10 -14.76 -9.86
CA GLU A 47 5.77 -13.89 -10.99
C GLU A 47 6.59 -12.60 -11.01
N ALA A 48 7.51 -12.43 -10.05
CA ALA A 48 8.27 -11.19 -9.91
C ALA A 48 9.38 -11.07 -10.95
N ASP A 49 9.50 -9.88 -11.53
CA ASP A 49 10.66 -9.46 -12.30
C ASP A 49 11.34 -8.28 -11.60
N ASP A 50 12.40 -8.58 -10.86
CA ASP A 50 13.14 -7.58 -10.10
C ASP A 50 14.20 -6.84 -10.95
N SER A 51 14.43 -7.27 -12.18
CA SER A 51 15.41 -6.66 -13.09
C SER A 51 15.03 -5.24 -13.54
N VAL A 52 13.78 -4.87 -13.38
CA VAL A 52 13.23 -3.55 -13.76
C VAL A 52 13.61 -2.44 -12.79
N TYR A 53 14.13 -2.78 -11.59
CA TYR A 53 14.44 -1.79 -10.56
C TYR A 53 15.90 -1.35 -10.58
N PRO A 54 16.20 -0.06 -10.34
CA PRO A 54 17.56 0.45 -10.25
C PRO A 54 18.26 0.14 -8.91
N PHE A 55 17.64 -0.68 -8.06
CA PHE A 55 18.13 -1.09 -6.75
C PHE A 55 17.96 -2.61 -6.59
N PRO A 56 18.78 -3.27 -5.75
CA PRO A 56 18.62 -4.70 -5.46
C PRO A 56 17.31 -5.02 -4.72
N VAL A 57 16.68 -6.13 -5.10
CA VAL A 57 15.57 -6.74 -4.36
C VAL A 57 16.02 -8.11 -3.87
N VAL A 58 15.91 -8.34 -2.56
CA VAL A 58 16.21 -9.61 -1.91
C VAL A 58 14.90 -10.27 -1.50
N ARG A 59 14.61 -11.44 -2.06
CA ARG A 59 13.40 -12.17 -1.73
C ARG A 59 13.66 -13.30 -0.75
N TYR A 60 12.85 -13.38 0.30
CA TYR A 60 12.90 -14.46 1.28
C TYR A 60 11.73 -15.43 1.09
N PRO A 61 11.88 -16.71 1.52
CA PRO A 61 10.87 -17.73 1.29
C PRO A 61 9.48 -17.30 1.74
N SER A 62 8.46 -17.67 0.97
CA SER A 62 7.07 -17.36 1.25
C SER A 62 6.15 -18.55 0.97
N VAL A 63 4.96 -18.52 1.57
CA VAL A 63 3.87 -19.44 1.31
C VAL A 63 2.71 -18.68 0.67
N ASP A 64 2.09 -19.27 -0.34
CA ASP A 64 0.91 -18.67 -0.97
C ASP A 64 -0.29 -18.73 -0.01
N MET A 65 -0.70 -17.57 0.47
CA MET A 65 -1.86 -17.35 1.32
C MET A 65 -2.87 -16.39 0.66
N THR A 66 -2.73 -16.13 -0.64
CA THR A 66 -3.55 -15.14 -1.38
C THR A 66 -5.05 -15.40 -1.28
N LYS A 67 -5.47 -16.66 -1.25
CA LYS A 67 -6.89 -17.04 -1.09
C LYS A 67 -7.43 -16.74 0.32
N LEU A 68 -6.58 -16.66 1.34
CA LEU A 68 -7.00 -16.48 2.73
C LEU A 68 -6.87 -15.03 3.19
N VAL A 69 -5.73 -14.40 2.88
CA VAL A 69 -5.38 -13.05 3.38
C VAL A 69 -5.08 -12.04 2.26
N GLY A 70 -5.15 -12.46 1.01
CA GLY A 70 -4.96 -11.58 -0.14
C GLY A 70 -3.51 -11.34 -0.57
N TYR A 71 -2.53 -11.98 0.09
CA TYR A 71 -1.10 -11.87 -0.22
C TYR A 71 -0.32 -13.12 0.19
N ARG A 72 0.96 -13.18 -0.20
CA ARG A 72 1.86 -14.27 0.18
C ARG A 72 2.42 -14.03 1.59
N ALA A 73 2.42 -15.06 2.43
CA ALA A 73 2.99 -14.96 3.78
C ALA A 73 4.49 -15.28 3.75
N GLY A 74 5.31 -14.33 4.17
CA GLY A 74 6.76 -14.50 4.23
C GLY A 74 7.22 -15.34 5.43
N LEU A 75 8.33 -16.06 5.25
CA LEU A 75 9.02 -16.82 6.30
C LEU A 75 10.33 -16.13 6.67
N PRO A 76 10.35 -15.28 7.72
CA PRO A 76 11.45 -14.30 7.95
C PRO A 76 12.75 -14.93 8.44
N PHE A 77 12.77 -16.22 8.80
CA PHE A 77 13.90 -16.86 9.47
C PHE A 77 14.80 -17.68 8.53
N SER A 78 14.89 -17.31 7.24
CA SER A 78 15.84 -17.94 6.32
C SER A 78 17.27 -17.56 6.67
N ALA A 79 18.07 -18.52 7.09
CA ALA A 79 19.49 -18.29 7.45
C ALA A 79 20.33 -17.76 6.26
N ALA A 80 20.01 -18.18 5.04
CA ALA A 80 20.69 -17.72 3.83
C ALA A 80 20.42 -16.23 3.57
N VAL A 81 19.15 -15.80 3.69
CA VAL A 81 18.76 -14.39 3.53
C VAL A 81 19.36 -13.54 4.64
N GLN A 82 19.27 -13.98 5.89
CA GLN A 82 19.88 -13.25 7.02
C GLN A 82 21.37 -13.03 6.80
N LYS A 83 22.12 -14.07 6.41
CA LYS A 83 23.56 -13.96 6.13
C LYS A 83 23.86 -13.00 4.96
N ALA A 84 23.02 -13.00 3.93
CA ALA A 84 23.18 -12.07 2.81
C ALA A 84 22.94 -10.61 3.26
N LEU A 85 21.92 -10.38 4.12
CA LEU A 85 21.63 -9.05 4.66
C LEU A 85 22.67 -8.57 5.67
N GLU A 86 23.24 -9.45 6.48
CA GLU A 86 24.37 -9.11 7.39
C GLU A 86 25.58 -8.54 6.63
N ALA A 87 25.83 -9.02 5.41
CA ALA A 87 26.91 -8.52 4.56
C ALA A 87 26.60 -7.16 3.91
N GLY A 88 25.37 -6.66 4.04
CA GLY A 88 24.90 -5.45 3.35
C GLY A 88 25.44 -4.13 3.90
N ASN A 89 26.11 -4.11 5.08
CA ASN A 89 26.64 -2.91 5.74
C ASN A 89 25.62 -1.75 5.80
N PHE A 90 24.43 -2.03 6.28
CA PHE A 90 23.34 -1.05 6.36
C PHE A 90 23.59 -0.03 7.49
N ASP A 91 23.17 1.22 7.26
CA ASP A 91 23.15 2.29 8.27
C ASP A 91 21.81 2.31 9.02
N ILE A 92 20.73 1.83 8.36
CA ILE A 92 19.37 1.84 8.90
C ILE A 92 18.54 0.73 8.25
N ILE A 93 17.63 0.17 9.03
CA ILE A 93 16.60 -0.75 8.57
C ILE A 93 15.24 -0.03 8.69
N HIS A 94 14.47 0.02 7.60
CA HIS A 94 13.15 0.61 7.61
C HIS A 94 12.09 -0.44 7.24
N SER A 95 11.28 -0.84 8.21
CA SER A 95 10.18 -1.77 8.02
C SER A 95 8.88 -1.03 7.71
N HIS A 96 8.13 -1.53 6.73
CA HIS A 96 6.86 -0.94 6.30
C HIS A 96 5.63 -1.81 6.64
N CYS A 97 5.83 -2.97 7.26
CA CYS A 97 4.75 -3.82 7.76
C CYS A 97 5.08 -4.35 9.16
N PRO A 98 4.14 -4.31 10.12
CA PRO A 98 4.39 -4.68 11.52
C PRO A 98 4.43 -6.19 11.77
N ILE A 99 4.27 -7.04 10.75
CA ILE A 99 4.22 -8.50 10.88
C ILE A 99 5.60 -9.10 10.58
N THR A 100 5.73 -9.80 9.48
CA THR A 100 6.93 -10.56 9.09
C THR A 100 8.13 -9.65 8.86
N SER A 101 7.93 -8.53 8.17
CA SER A 101 8.97 -7.55 7.90
C SER A 101 9.61 -6.99 9.17
N THR A 102 8.80 -6.61 10.16
CA THR A 102 9.33 -6.10 11.43
C THR A 102 10.02 -7.21 12.25
N MET A 103 9.53 -8.46 12.19
CA MET A 103 10.24 -9.59 12.82
C MET A 103 11.61 -9.81 12.20
N LEU A 104 11.72 -9.76 10.87
CA LEU A 104 12.99 -9.86 10.16
C LEU A 104 13.91 -8.67 10.49
N ALA A 105 13.38 -7.45 10.47
CA ALA A 105 14.12 -6.23 10.82
C ALA A 105 14.75 -6.31 12.21
N ARG A 106 13.99 -6.75 13.21
CA ARG A 106 14.46 -6.93 14.59
C ARG A 106 15.55 -8.01 14.68
N SER A 107 15.34 -9.15 14.03
CA SER A 107 16.31 -10.23 14.00
C SER A 107 17.63 -9.78 13.33
N LEU A 108 17.56 -8.95 12.28
CA LEU A 108 18.73 -8.39 11.62
C LEU A 108 19.42 -7.34 12.50
N ARG A 109 18.65 -6.43 13.14
CA ARG A 109 19.16 -5.44 14.08
C ARG A 109 20.04 -6.08 15.17
N ASP A 110 19.56 -7.16 15.76
CA ASP A 110 20.28 -7.86 16.86
C ASP A 110 21.63 -8.44 16.40
N ARG A 111 21.85 -8.59 15.09
CA ARG A 111 23.07 -9.14 14.50
C ARG A 111 24.03 -8.07 14.02
N ILE A 112 23.54 -6.98 13.43
CA ILE A 112 24.38 -5.94 12.82
C ILE A 112 24.37 -4.61 13.58
N ASN A 113 23.58 -4.49 14.65
CA ASN A 113 23.48 -3.35 15.55
C ASN A 113 23.21 -2.01 14.83
N VAL A 114 22.15 -1.97 14.01
CA VAL A 114 21.68 -0.77 13.32
C VAL A 114 20.27 -0.42 13.76
N PRO A 115 19.85 0.88 13.72
CA PRO A 115 18.51 1.28 14.13
C PRO A 115 17.43 0.75 13.18
N VAL A 116 16.25 0.48 13.75
CA VAL A 116 15.07 0.07 13.03
C VAL A 116 14.00 1.15 13.12
N VAL A 117 13.62 1.69 11.98
CA VAL A 117 12.41 2.52 11.82
C VAL A 117 11.27 1.67 11.32
N MET A 118 10.05 1.88 11.85
CA MET A 118 8.85 1.20 11.39
C MET A 118 7.81 2.22 10.97
N THR A 119 7.28 2.12 9.75
CA THR A 119 6.12 2.92 9.29
C THR A 119 4.84 2.11 9.31
N TYR A 120 3.87 2.61 10.07
CA TYR A 120 2.53 2.04 10.17
C TYR A 120 1.61 2.66 9.09
N HIS A 121 1.25 1.86 8.07
CA HIS A 121 0.55 2.34 6.87
C HIS A 121 -0.96 2.10 6.90
N THR A 122 -1.45 1.09 7.60
CA THR A 122 -2.83 0.62 7.47
C THR A 122 -3.46 0.26 8.81
N LYS A 123 -4.78 0.13 8.83
CA LYS A 123 -5.56 -0.22 10.02
C LYS A 123 -5.64 -1.75 10.17
N PHE A 124 -4.68 -2.32 10.86
CA PHE A 124 -4.60 -3.78 11.07
C PHE A 124 -5.71 -4.35 11.94
N ASP A 125 -6.42 -3.55 12.73
CA ASP A 125 -7.58 -4.00 13.50
C ASP A 125 -8.69 -4.58 12.60
N ILE A 126 -8.90 -3.99 11.42
CA ILE A 126 -9.87 -4.45 10.42
C ILE A 126 -9.39 -5.78 9.82
N ASP A 127 -8.12 -5.87 9.44
CA ASP A 127 -7.57 -7.09 8.85
C ASP A 127 -7.57 -8.25 9.85
N ILE A 128 -7.20 -7.99 11.11
CA ILE A 128 -7.28 -8.96 12.21
C ILE A 128 -8.73 -9.42 12.43
N ALA A 129 -9.71 -8.48 12.44
CA ALA A 129 -11.11 -8.83 12.65
C ALA A 129 -11.67 -9.70 11.51
N ASN A 130 -11.21 -9.49 10.29
CA ASN A 130 -11.62 -10.29 9.12
C ASN A 130 -10.93 -11.65 9.07
N ALA A 131 -9.66 -11.75 9.47
CA ALA A 131 -8.87 -12.97 9.36
C ALA A 131 -9.03 -13.90 10.56
N ILE A 132 -9.26 -13.37 11.76
CA ILE A 132 -9.25 -14.12 13.01
C ILE A 132 -10.65 -14.17 13.64
N ARG A 133 -11.16 -15.38 13.88
CA ARG A 133 -12.44 -15.57 14.58
C ARG A 133 -12.20 -15.64 16.10
N GLY A 134 -13.00 -14.87 16.83
CA GLY A 134 -13.00 -14.84 18.30
C GLY A 134 -12.23 -13.64 18.89
N LYS A 135 -12.92 -12.88 19.75
CA LYS A 135 -12.40 -11.64 20.35
C LYS A 135 -11.09 -11.83 21.10
N LEU A 136 -10.95 -12.90 21.86
CA LEU A 136 -9.72 -13.15 22.63
C LEU A 136 -8.50 -13.29 21.71
N LEU A 137 -8.62 -14.06 20.63
CA LEU A 137 -7.53 -14.23 19.67
C LEU A 137 -7.22 -12.94 18.89
N GLN A 138 -8.23 -12.12 18.65
CA GLN A 138 -8.03 -10.80 18.03
C GLN A 138 -7.25 -9.86 18.96
N GLU A 139 -7.56 -9.82 20.24
CA GLU A 139 -6.83 -9.02 21.24
C GLU A 139 -5.37 -9.50 21.40
N GLU A 140 -5.14 -10.82 21.44
CA GLU A 140 -3.79 -11.37 21.47
C GLU A 140 -3.00 -11.01 20.20
N ALA A 141 -3.62 -11.06 19.01
CA ALA A 141 -2.98 -10.67 17.77
C ALA A 141 -2.62 -9.16 17.75
N LYS A 142 -3.51 -8.30 18.26
CA LYS A 142 -3.22 -6.86 18.41
C LYS A 142 -2.08 -6.62 19.39
N ALA A 143 -2.09 -7.29 20.54
CA ALA A 143 -1.03 -7.18 21.55
C ALA A 143 0.33 -7.63 20.98
N LEU A 144 0.37 -8.70 20.20
CA LEU A 144 1.57 -9.16 19.53
C LEU A 144 2.09 -8.15 18.51
N LEU A 145 1.18 -7.55 17.71
CA LEU A 145 1.51 -6.47 16.79
C LEU A 145 2.10 -5.26 17.52
N ALA A 146 1.43 -4.79 18.56
CA ALA A 146 1.88 -3.65 19.36
C ALA A 146 3.27 -3.92 19.99
N ALA A 147 3.49 -5.11 20.51
CA ALA A 147 4.79 -5.52 21.05
C ALA A 147 5.89 -5.56 19.98
N ASN A 148 5.55 -6.04 18.78
CA ASN A 148 6.50 -6.08 17.66
C ASN A 148 6.90 -4.68 17.21
N ILE A 149 5.95 -3.75 17.12
CA ILE A 149 6.18 -2.33 16.80
C ILE A 149 6.98 -1.63 17.91
N SER A 150 6.64 -1.87 19.18
CA SER A 150 7.32 -1.27 20.35
C SER A 150 8.78 -1.66 20.47
N ALA A 151 9.21 -2.69 19.78
CA ALA A 151 10.60 -3.10 19.75
C ALA A 151 11.43 -2.35 18.67
N CYS A 152 10.84 -1.47 17.87
CA CYS A 152 11.54 -0.61 16.93
C CYS A 152 12.08 0.64 17.63
N ASP A 153 13.14 1.24 17.08
CA ASP A 153 13.80 2.41 17.66
C ASP A 153 13.01 3.69 17.38
N GLU A 154 12.33 3.76 16.23
CA GLU A 154 11.44 4.86 15.88
C GLU A 154 10.21 4.36 15.12
N VAL A 155 9.05 4.96 15.38
CA VAL A 155 7.79 4.58 14.77
C VAL A 155 7.17 5.77 14.05
N TRP A 156 6.84 5.57 12.78
CA TRP A 156 6.14 6.55 11.95
C TRP A 156 4.74 6.08 11.61
N THR A 157 3.84 7.03 11.40
CA THR A 157 2.49 6.76 10.91
C THR A 157 2.21 7.67 9.72
N VAL A 158 1.52 7.15 8.70
CA VAL A 158 1.26 7.91 7.46
C VAL A 158 0.19 8.99 7.63
N SER A 159 -0.55 8.99 8.72
CA SER A 159 -1.57 10.00 9.04
C SER A 159 -1.90 9.98 10.54
N ARG A 160 -2.56 11.04 11.02
CA ARG A 160 -3.10 11.07 12.40
C ARG A 160 -4.05 9.89 12.65
N GLY A 161 -4.95 9.60 11.71
CA GLY A 161 -5.88 8.48 11.84
C GLY A 161 -5.22 7.10 11.87
N ALA A 162 -4.07 6.92 11.21
CA ALA A 162 -3.24 5.72 11.36
C ALA A 162 -2.61 5.67 12.76
N GLY A 163 -2.13 6.81 13.28
CA GLY A 163 -1.61 6.90 14.64
C GLY A 163 -2.65 6.63 15.72
N GLU A 164 -3.87 7.14 15.57
CA GLU A 164 -4.99 6.83 16.47
C GLU A 164 -5.34 5.34 16.45
N ASN A 165 -5.32 4.71 15.28
CA ASN A 165 -5.52 3.27 15.15
C ASN A 165 -4.38 2.47 15.79
N LEU A 166 -3.13 2.92 15.63
CA LEU A 166 -1.97 2.33 16.29
C LEU A 166 -2.12 2.35 17.83
N ARG A 167 -2.62 3.46 18.39
CA ARG A 167 -2.98 3.53 19.81
C ARG A 167 -4.09 2.55 20.19
N ALA A 168 -5.12 2.45 19.35
CA ALA A 168 -6.27 1.55 19.60
C ALA A 168 -5.90 0.07 19.58
N ILE A 169 -4.83 -0.34 18.89
CA ILE A 169 -4.32 -1.71 18.94
C ILE A 169 -3.36 -1.98 20.12
N GLY A 170 -3.11 -0.97 20.98
CA GLY A 170 -2.34 -1.11 22.22
C GLY A 170 -0.90 -0.62 22.17
N TYR A 171 -0.49 0.13 21.13
CA TYR A 171 0.83 0.75 21.10
C TYR A 171 0.87 1.99 22.01
N GLU A 172 1.79 2.02 22.98
CA GLU A 172 1.92 3.09 23.98
C GLU A 172 3.11 4.05 23.73
N GLY A 173 4.06 3.65 22.84
CA GLY A 173 5.26 4.44 22.53
C GLY A 173 4.96 5.71 21.71
N ASP A 174 5.93 6.59 21.53
CA ASP A 174 5.81 7.77 20.69
C ASP A 174 5.82 7.41 19.20
N TYR A 175 5.18 8.25 18.39
CA TYR A 175 5.23 8.12 16.93
C TYR A 175 5.28 9.49 16.25
N ILE A 176 5.84 9.51 15.03
CA ILE A 176 5.90 10.69 14.17
C ILE A 176 4.90 10.50 13.02
N VAL A 177 4.11 11.54 12.74
CA VAL A 177 3.24 11.54 11.56
C VAL A 177 4.08 11.93 10.33
N MET A 178 4.35 10.95 9.46
CA MET A 178 5.13 11.09 8.24
C MET A 178 4.25 10.69 7.05
N PRO A 179 3.57 11.64 6.40
CA PRO A 179 2.71 11.33 5.25
C PRO A 179 3.48 10.71 4.09
N ASN A 180 2.85 9.77 3.38
CA ASN A 180 3.42 9.27 2.13
C ASN A 180 3.54 10.39 1.11
N GLY A 181 4.63 10.39 0.36
CA GLY A 181 4.81 11.21 -0.81
C GLY A 181 4.24 10.53 -2.06
N VAL A 182 4.04 11.32 -3.09
CA VAL A 182 3.71 10.85 -4.43
C VAL A 182 4.76 11.36 -5.42
N ASP A 183 5.07 10.55 -6.42
CA ASP A 183 6.02 10.89 -7.48
C ASP A 183 5.25 11.16 -8.79
N PHE A 184 4.38 12.17 -8.73
CA PHE A 184 3.71 12.67 -9.92
C PHE A 184 4.27 14.04 -10.31
N PRO A 185 4.43 14.32 -11.63
CA PRO A 185 4.78 15.65 -12.10
C PRO A 185 3.79 16.69 -11.57
N GLN A 186 4.31 17.81 -11.10
CA GLN A 186 3.46 18.93 -10.71
C GLN A 186 3.00 19.69 -11.97
N GLY A 187 1.73 20.05 -12.03
CA GLY A 187 1.15 20.83 -13.10
C GLY A 187 0.04 20.09 -13.86
N ARG A 188 -0.40 20.73 -14.95
CA ARG A 188 -1.40 20.14 -15.84
C ARG A 188 -0.72 19.14 -16.78
N VAL A 189 -1.34 17.99 -16.95
CA VAL A 189 -0.93 16.97 -17.93
C VAL A 189 -1.17 17.49 -19.36
N ASP A 190 -0.36 17.01 -20.31
CA ASP A 190 -0.50 17.31 -21.74
C ASP A 190 -1.89 16.93 -22.26
N ASP A 191 -2.51 17.81 -23.01
CA ASP A 191 -3.87 17.62 -23.57
C ASP A 191 -3.95 16.37 -24.48
N ALA A 192 -2.86 15.97 -25.12
CA ALA A 192 -2.80 14.74 -25.92
C ALA A 192 -2.89 13.48 -25.04
N LEU A 193 -2.26 13.48 -23.86
CA LEU A 193 -2.39 12.38 -22.90
C LEU A 193 -3.80 12.34 -22.29
N ILE A 194 -4.38 13.50 -22.00
CA ILE A 194 -5.77 13.60 -21.53
C ILE A 194 -6.70 12.99 -22.57
N ALA A 195 -6.59 13.39 -23.84
CA ALA A 195 -7.39 12.85 -24.93
C ALA A 195 -7.24 11.32 -25.08
N GLN A 196 -6.02 10.79 -24.90
CA GLN A 196 -5.77 9.36 -24.98
C GLN A 196 -6.47 8.57 -23.86
N VAL A 197 -6.44 9.06 -22.61
CA VAL A 197 -7.04 8.33 -21.47
C VAL A 197 -8.54 8.53 -21.37
N THR A 198 -9.07 9.59 -21.97
CA THR A 198 -10.52 9.88 -21.99
C THR A 198 -11.23 9.36 -23.23
N ASP A 199 -10.48 8.78 -24.19
CA ASP A 199 -11.07 8.18 -25.39
C ASP A 199 -12.06 7.07 -25.02
N GLY A 200 -13.27 7.17 -25.62
CA GLY A 200 -14.37 6.23 -25.34
C GLY A 200 -15.22 6.56 -24.11
N TYR A 201 -14.93 7.64 -23.37
CA TYR A 201 -15.79 8.15 -22.30
C TYR A 201 -16.54 9.41 -22.74
N ASP A 202 -17.83 9.48 -22.41
CA ASP A 202 -18.62 10.71 -22.58
C ASP A 202 -18.33 11.68 -21.43
N LEU A 203 -17.31 12.56 -21.62
CA LEU A 203 -16.85 13.52 -20.62
C LEU A 203 -16.97 14.96 -21.19
N PRO A 204 -18.15 15.61 -21.12
CA PRO A 204 -18.33 16.97 -21.59
C PRO A 204 -17.48 17.98 -20.80
N GLU A 205 -16.95 19.00 -21.47
CA GLU A 205 -16.03 19.98 -20.87
C GLU A 205 -16.63 20.77 -19.68
N ASP A 206 -17.93 21.05 -19.73
CA ASP A 206 -18.63 21.84 -18.71
C ASP A 206 -19.26 21.00 -17.60
N VAL A 207 -19.01 19.69 -17.57
CA VAL A 207 -19.56 18.75 -16.58
C VAL A 207 -18.49 18.31 -15.61
N PRO A 208 -18.72 18.40 -14.28
CA PRO A 208 -17.77 17.91 -13.29
C PRO A 208 -17.46 16.42 -13.48
N VAL A 209 -16.18 16.07 -13.52
CA VAL A 209 -15.71 14.68 -13.57
C VAL A 209 -15.13 14.29 -12.23
N PHE A 210 -15.67 13.23 -11.62
CA PHE A 210 -15.11 12.60 -10.44
C PHE A 210 -14.27 11.39 -10.85
N LEU A 211 -13.16 11.17 -10.15
CA LEU A 211 -12.25 10.06 -10.40
C LEU A 211 -12.03 9.26 -9.12
N PHE A 212 -12.13 7.94 -9.23
CA PHE A 212 -11.68 6.99 -8.21
C PHE A 212 -10.62 6.08 -8.82
N VAL A 213 -9.44 6.02 -8.20
CA VAL A 213 -8.37 5.11 -8.60
C VAL A 213 -8.06 4.17 -7.45
N GLY A 214 -8.19 2.87 -7.67
CA GLY A 214 -7.88 1.91 -6.62
C GLY A 214 -8.63 0.58 -6.73
N ARG A 215 -8.43 -0.28 -5.72
CA ARG A 215 -9.15 -1.55 -5.65
C ARG A 215 -10.64 -1.32 -5.41
N MET A 216 -11.48 -1.91 -6.25
CA MET A 216 -12.94 -1.87 -6.13
C MET A 216 -13.39 -2.84 -5.05
N MET A 217 -13.40 -2.35 -3.81
CA MET A 217 -13.76 -3.05 -2.59
C MET A 217 -14.69 -2.15 -1.75
N TRP A 218 -15.74 -2.73 -1.16
CA TRP A 218 -16.73 -1.97 -0.39
C TRP A 218 -16.15 -1.11 0.75
N TYR A 219 -15.10 -1.61 1.41
CA TYR A 219 -14.44 -0.87 2.49
C TYR A 219 -13.75 0.44 2.04
N LYS A 220 -13.54 0.64 0.73
CA LYS A 220 -13.03 1.89 0.15
C LYS A 220 -14.09 3.00 0.07
N GLY A 221 -15.28 2.77 0.60
CA GLY A 221 -16.36 3.76 0.63
C GLY A 221 -17.11 3.94 -0.68
N ILE A 222 -16.96 3.03 -1.64
CA ILE A 222 -17.59 3.14 -2.98
C ILE A 222 -19.11 3.22 -2.88
N ARG A 223 -19.73 2.53 -1.92
CA ARG A 223 -21.17 2.65 -1.67
C ARG A 223 -21.58 4.09 -1.36
N ILE A 224 -20.81 4.78 -0.51
CA ILE A 224 -21.05 6.18 -0.13
C ILE A 224 -20.93 7.09 -1.37
N ILE A 225 -19.94 6.82 -2.23
CA ILE A 225 -19.77 7.56 -3.49
C ILE A 225 -21.01 7.39 -4.35
N LEU A 226 -21.45 6.16 -4.64
CA LEU A 226 -22.60 5.89 -5.51
C LEU A 226 -23.90 6.47 -4.95
N GLU A 227 -24.15 6.34 -3.65
CA GLU A 227 -25.33 6.93 -2.99
C GLU A 227 -25.27 8.48 -3.04
N GLY A 228 -24.10 9.08 -2.92
CA GLY A 228 -23.88 10.51 -3.09
C GLY A 228 -24.18 10.98 -4.53
N LEU A 229 -23.69 10.24 -5.52
CA LEU A 229 -23.94 10.52 -6.94
C LEU A 229 -25.43 10.37 -7.30
N ALA A 230 -26.13 9.40 -6.72
CA ALA A 230 -27.58 9.27 -6.90
C ALA A 230 -28.33 10.52 -6.41
N LYS A 231 -27.92 11.09 -5.26
CA LYS A 231 -28.49 12.34 -4.74
C LYS A 231 -28.16 13.55 -5.62
N LEU A 232 -26.96 13.62 -6.21
CA LEU A 232 -26.63 14.65 -7.19
C LEU A 232 -27.54 14.58 -8.41
N ARG A 233 -27.76 13.38 -8.95
CA ARG A 233 -28.71 13.17 -10.06
C ARG A 233 -30.14 13.62 -9.71
N GLU A 234 -30.63 13.21 -8.53
CA GLU A 234 -31.95 13.59 -8.03
C GLU A 234 -32.12 15.11 -7.89
N SER A 235 -31.02 15.83 -7.56
CA SER A 235 -31.02 17.29 -7.49
C SER A 235 -30.91 18.00 -8.85
N GLY A 236 -30.88 17.22 -9.95
CA GLY A 236 -30.79 17.74 -11.32
C GLY A 236 -29.37 18.21 -11.71
N GLN A 237 -28.34 17.91 -10.93
CA GLN A 237 -26.96 18.25 -11.28
C GLN A 237 -26.36 17.19 -12.20
N ASP A 238 -25.68 17.66 -13.26
CA ASP A 238 -24.95 16.75 -14.15
C ASP A 238 -23.53 16.53 -13.64
N PHE A 239 -23.02 15.32 -13.88
CA PHE A 239 -21.66 14.89 -13.51
C PHE A 239 -21.25 13.69 -14.35
N ARG A 240 -19.94 13.39 -14.32
CA ARG A 240 -19.41 12.10 -14.75
C ARG A 240 -18.56 11.51 -13.65
N MET A 241 -18.51 10.19 -13.56
CA MET A 241 -17.67 9.44 -12.61
C MET A 241 -16.93 8.35 -13.33
N VAL A 242 -15.62 8.29 -13.13
CA VAL A 242 -14.75 7.23 -13.67
C VAL A 242 -14.12 6.45 -12.51
N PHE A 243 -14.40 5.15 -12.47
CA PHE A 243 -13.71 4.21 -11.58
C PHE A 243 -12.61 3.50 -12.35
N VAL A 244 -11.36 3.65 -11.89
CA VAL A 244 -10.18 3.00 -12.47
C VAL A 244 -9.68 1.93 -11.51
N GLY A 245 -9.65 0.68 -11.96
CA GLY A 245 -9.13 -0.43 -11.17
C GLY A 245 -9.93 -1.71 -11.30
N GLY A 246 -9.60 -2.66 -10.44
CA GLY A 246 -10.30 -3.94 -10.28
C GLY A 246 -10.50 -4.28 -8.82
N GLY A 247 -11.16 -5.39 -8.53
CA GLY A 247 -11.38 -5.85 -7.15
C GLY A 247 -12.50 -6.87 -7.06
N ASN A 248 -12.56 -7.55 -5.92
CA ASN A 248 -13.51 -8.66 -5.74
C ASN A 248 -14.98 -8.21 -5.73
N ASP A 249 -15.24 -6.95 -5.37
CA ASP A 249 -16.59 -6.43 -5.25
C ASP A 249 -17.04 -5.67 -6.52
N LYS A 250 -16.24 -5.69 -7.62
CA LYS A 250 -16.51 -4.92 -8.84
C LYS A 250 -17.89 -5.23 -9.43
N ASP A 251 -18.25 -6.50 -9.55
CA ASP A 251 -19.51 -6.90 -10.17
C ASP A 251 -20.71 -6.42 -9.34
N GLU A 252 -20.62 -6.47 -8.02
CA GLU A 252 -21.65 -5.95 -7.13
C GLU A 252 -21.74 -4.41 -7.19
N ILE A 253 -20.61 -3.72 -7.36
CA ILE A 253 -20.53 -2.27 -7.52
C ILE A 253 -21.20 -1.85 -8.83
N VAL A 254 -20.96 -2.57 -9.92
CA VAL A 254 -21.62 -2.36 -11.22
C VAL A 254 -23.14 -2.56 -11.08
N ALA A 255 -23.56 -3.66 -10.45
CA ALA A 255 -24.98 -3.93 -10.23
C ALA A 255 -25.68 -2.85 -9.36
N LEU A 256 -24.98 -2.30 -8.35
CA LEU A 256 -25.51 -1.18 -7.57
C LEU A 256 -25.59 0.10 -8.39
N THR A 257 -24.62 0.36 -9.28
CA THR A 257 -24.64 1.50 -10.20
C THR A 257 -25.88 1.46 -11.13
N GLU A 258 -26.16 0.29 -11.68
CA GLU A 258 -27.38 0.07 -12.50
C GLU A 258 -28.66 0.27 -11.69
N LYS A 259 -28.72 -0.30 -10.48
CA LYS A 259 -29.88 -0.15 -9.59
C LYS A 259 -30.16 1.31 -9.21
N LEU A 260 -29.12 2.13 -9.09
CA LEU A 260 -29.20 3.56 -8.81
C LEU A 260 -29.43 4.40 -10.09
N GLU A 261 -29.60 3.74 -11.24
CA GLU A 261 -29.81 4.37 -12.57
C GLU A 261 -28.69 5.38 -12.91
N LEU A 262 -27.42 5.02 -12.66
CA LEU A 262 -26.24 5.86 -12.89
C LEU A 262 -25.41 5.40 -14.09
N SER A 263 -25.85 4.38 -14.83
CA SER A 263 -25.07 3.74 -15.90
C SER A 263 -24.74 4.65 -17.08
N ASP A 264 -25.46 5.74 -17.25
CA ASP A 264 -25.21 6.77 -18.27
C ASP A 264 -24.11 7.78 -17.87
N ARG A 265 -23.71 7.80 -16.61
CA ARG A 265 -22.78 8.80 -16.02
C ARG A 265 -21.60 8.21 -15.29
N VAL A 266 -21.61 6.89 -15.05
CA VAL A 266 -20.56 6.17 -14.31
C VAL A 266 -19.87 5.17 -15.22
N PHE A 267 -18.57 5.31 -15.35
CA PHE A 267 -17.73 4.49 -16.22
C PHE A 267 -16.75 3.66 -15.38
N PHE A 268 -16.43 2.46 -15.87
CA PHE A 268 -15.49 1.55 -15.23
C PHE A 268 -14.34 1.22 -16.17
N SER A 269 -13.13 1.65 -15.80
CA SER A 269 -11.90 1.29 -16.50
C SER A 269 -11.24 0.07 -15.83
N PRO A 270 -10.58 -0.80 -16.59
CA PRO A 270 -9.69 -1.81 -16.01
C PRO A 270 -8.53 -1.15 -15.24
N PRO A 271 -7.76 -1.92 -14.45
CA PRO A 271 -6.52 -1.43 -13.85
C PRO A 271 -5.57 -0.87 -14.92
N ILE A 272 -5.07 0.32 -14.68
CA ILE A 272 -4.04 0.95 -15.53
C ILE A 272 -2.69 0.72 -14.85
N HIS A 273 -1.75 0.09 -15.56
CA HIS A 273 -0.42 -0.24 -15.04
C HIS A 273 0.63 0.82 -15.43
N ASP A 274 0.37 1.57 -16.49
CA ASP A 274 1.23 2.68 -16.89
C ASP A 274 0.95 3.91 -16.01
N ARG A 275 1.94 4.28 -15.21
CA ARG A 275 1.86 5.44 -14.31
C ARG A 275 1.66 6.78 -15.03
N ASN A 276 2.05 6.87 -16.30
CA ASN A 276 1.87 8.10 -17.07
C ASN A 276 0.43 8.29 -17.52
N LEU A 277 -0.41 7.26 -17.40
CA LEU A 277 -1.81 7.26 -17.82
C LEU A 277 -2.80 7.32 -16.63
N ILE A 278 -2.30 7.42 -15.40
CA ILE A 278 -3.08 7.64 -14.18
C ILE A 278 -2.91 9.11 -13.75
#